data_322d5a5f7eee08ae060935071fed486d
#
_entry.id   322d5a5f7eee08ae060935071fed486d
#
_cell.length_a   1.000
_cell.length_b   1.000
_cell.length_c   1.000
_cell.angle_alpha   90.00
_cell.angle_beta   90.00
_cell.angle_gamma   90.00
#
_symmetry.space_group_name_H-M   'P 1'
#
loop_
_entity.id
_entity.type
_entity.pdbx_description
1 polymer ?
#
loop_
_entity_poly.entity_id
_entity_poly.type
_entity_poly.pdbx_seq_one_letter_code
_entity_poly.pdbx_strand_id
1 'polypeptide(L)'
;MKVNIFCCLLACTLGSNVTAGLTHEAFKEGTQVTVHCPHSVEGKVRWSRESGGSRADILRADGDGEIKHINDPQKRYDSQADGSLIILRAALSDSGRYFCNHEAAVELTVIPSGTKIVSVAERSSITLNCSHDVGGSAVPTWRRDSGEINEGRISVSTQDKTLSIREAEPADSGLYYCDGKPAVYLNVTEGQRSDRANHHLFVLGIRVLVVFVCSLVLVIIYFIWRHKSKTRGDDKQLHVYDETPAAAELHLINGET
;
A
#
# COMPACT_ATOMS: atom_id res chain seq x y z
N MET A 1 32.87 0.44 -27.74
CA MET A 1 31.66 -0.01 -26.99
C MET A 1 31.20 1.13 -26.11
N LYS A 2 30.08 1.76 -26.46
CA LYS A 2 29.43 2.77 -25.60
C LYS A 2 28.60 2.01 -24.59
N VAL A 3 29.11 1.85 -23.39
CA VAL A 3 28.33 1.31 -22.26
C VAL A 3 27.28 2.36 -21.95
N ASN A 4 26.03 2.01 -22.16
CA ASN A 4 24.89 2.88 -21.91
C ASN A 4 24.75 3.08 -20.39
N ILE A 5 25.22 4.22 -19.89
CA ILE A 5 25.05 4.69 -18.50
C ILE A 5 23.56 4.78 -18.12
N PHE A 6 22.67 4.79 -19.11
CA PHE A 6 21.21 4.77 -18.93
C PHE A 6 20.65 3.49 -18.31
N CYS A 7 21.34 2.35 -18.42
CA CYS A 7 20.86 1.09 -17.84
C CYS A 7 20.96 1.03 -16.31
N CYS A 8 21.92 1.73 -15.71
CA CYS A 8 22.06 1.74 -14.23
C CYS A 8 21.07 2.66 -13.53
N LEU A 9 20.56 3.69 -14.22
CA LEU A 9 19.55 4.60 -13.66
C LEU A 9 18.13 3.99 -13.71
N LEU A 10 17.84 3.11 -14.67
CA LEU A 10 16.53 2.44 -14.78
C LEU A 10 16.33 1.31 -13.75
N ALA A 11 17.39 0.71 -13.24
CA ALA A 11 17.27 -0.36 -12.25
C ALA A 11 16.91 0.14 -10.83
N CYS A 12 17.01 1.43 -10.56
CA CYS A 12 16.69 2.01 -9.25
C CYS A 12 15.23 2.44 -9.08
N THR A 13 14.40 2.33 -10.13
CA THR A 13 12.98 2.71 -10.08
C THR A 13 12.02 1.53 -10.07
N LEU A 14 12.48 0.33 -9.71
CA LEU A 14 11.56 -0.74 -9.35
C LEU A 14 10.91 -0.34 -8.01
N GLY A 15 9.92 0.55 -8.12
CA GLY A 15 9.00 0.85 -7.05
C GLY A 15 8.40 -0.46 -6.56
N SER A 16 8.64 -0.79 -5.32
CA SER A 16 7.91 -1.85 -4.62
C SER A 16 6.44 -1.48 -4.75
N ASN A 17 5.70 -2.15 -5.62
CA ASN A 17 4.25 -2.17 -5.55
C ASN A 17 3.93 -2.86 -4.23
N VAL A 18 3.82 -2.06 -3.17
CA VAL A 18 3.15 -2.48 -1.95
C VAL A 18 1.70 -2.68 -2.39
N THR A 19 1.29 -3.90 -2.60
CA THR A 19 -0.13 -4.27 -2.66
C THR A 19 -0.68 -3.86 -1.29
N ALA A 20 -1.28 -2.66 -1.22
CA ALA A 20 -2.03 -2.25 -0.06
C ALA A 20 -3.15 -3.29 0.09
N GLY A 21 -3.09 -4.08 1.16
CA GLY A 21 -4.18 -4.98 1.51
C GLY A 21 -5.46 -4.15 1.64
N LEU A 22 -6.61 -4.76 1.34
CA LEU A 22 -7.90 -4.11 1.52
C LEU A 22 -8.01 -3.57 2.95
N THR A 23 -8.19 -2.25 3.07
CA THR A 23 -8.35 -1.62 4.39
C THR A 23 -9.75 -1.87 4.92
N HIS A 24 -9.84 -2.17 6.22
CA HIS A 24 -11.10 -2.26 6.92
C HIS A 24 -11.29 -1.01 7.77
N GLU A 25 -12.40 -0.31 7.56
CA GLU A 25 -12.73 0.92 8.27
C GLU A 25 -14.09 0.81 8.95
N ALA A 26 -14.20 1.39 10.15
CA ALA A 26 -15.42 1.35 10.93
C ALA A 26 -15.85 2.75 11.35
N PHE A 27 -17.11 3.08 11.11
CA PHE A 27 -17.70 4.37 11.41
C PHE A 27 -18.98 4.22 12.21
N LYS A 28 -19.28 5.19 13.06
CA LYS A 28 -20.55 5.22 13.78
C LYS A 28 -21.71 5.53 12.85
N GLU A 29 -22.83 4.91 13.07
CA GLU A 29 -24.10 5.25 12.42
C GLU A 29 -24.38 6.75 12.49
N GLY A 30 -24.86 7.31 11.40
CA GLY A 30 -25.18 8.74 11.28
C GLY A 30 -23.99 9.64 10.99
N THR A 31 -22.74 9.15 11.01
CA THR A 31 -21.57 9.98 10.65
C THR A 31 -21.39 10.08 9.15
N GLN A 32 -20.65 11.09 8.73
CA GLN A 32 -20.18 11.19 7.35
C GLN A 32 -18.97 10.29 7.14
N VAL A 33 -18.97 9.59 6.01
CA VAL A 33 -17.88 8.74 5.56
C VAL A 33 -17.37 9.23 4.22
N THR A 34 -16.06 9.28 4.05
CA THR A 34 -15.42 9.52 2.76
C THR A 34 -14.58 8.31 2.40
N VAL A 35 -14.86 7.70 1.26
CA VAL A 35 -14.12 6.55 0.73
C VAL A 35 -13.27 7.02 -0.44
N HIS A 36 -11.95 6.85 -0.32
CA HIS A 36 -11.02 7.22 -1.37
C HIS A 36 -10.82 6.10 -2.38
N CYS A 37 -10.68 6.47 -3.65
CA CYS A 37 -10.28 5.52 -4.67
C CYS A 37 -8.82 5.10 -4.46
N PRO A 38 -8.46 3.81 -4.53
CA PRO A 38 -7.10 3.34 -4.28
C PRO A 38 -6.09 3.78 -5.34
N HIS A 39 -6.57 4.29 -6.47
CA HIS A 39 -5.75 4.82 -7.57
C HIS A 39 -6.26 6.20 -7.99
N SER A 40 -5.39 6.96 -8.63
CA SER A 40 -5.78 8.25 -9.21
C SER A 40 -6.80 8.04 -10.32
N VAL A 41 -7.92 8.79 -10.26
CA VAL A 41 -9.00 8.74 -11.23
C VAL A 41 -8.95 9.99 -12.10
N GLU A 42 -8.69 9.82 -13.40
CA GLU A 42 -8.82 10.90 -14.37
C GLU A 42 -10.16 10.74 -15.09
N GLY A 43 -11.11 11.64 -14.78
CA GLY A 43 -12.37 11.81 -15.49
C GLY A 43 -13.52 10.94 -14.96
N LYS A 44 -13.56 9.63 -15.19
CA LYS A 44 -14.72 8.78 -14.88
C LYS A 44 -14.47 7.87 -13.69
N VAL A 45 -15.35 7.95 -12.69
CA VAL A 45 -15.37 7.05 -11.54
C VAL A 45 -16.72 6.33 -11.46
N ARG A 46 -16.67 5.04 -11.08
CA ARG A 46 -17.86 4.22 -10.81
C ARG A 46 -17.69 3.57 -9.45
N TRP A 47 -18.59 3.89 -8.57
CA TRP A 47 -18.66 3.30 -7.24
C TRP A 47 -19.69 2.18 -7.20
N SER A 48 -19.29 1.04 -6.65
CA SER A 48 -20.19 -0.10 -6.39
C SER A 48 -19.92 -0.68 -5.02
N ARG A 49 -20.92 -1.34 -4.45
CA ARG A 49 -20.83 -2.01 -3.14
C ARG A 49 -21.25 -3.46 -3.26
N GLU A 50 -20.52 -4.32 -2.57
CA GLU A 50 -20.88 -5.72 -2.36
C GLU A 50 -21.33 -5.91 -0.92
N SER A 51 -22.48 -6.53 -0.75
CA SER A 51 -23.06 -6.89 0.54
C SER A 51 -23.84 -8.19 0.38
N GLY A 52 -23.62 -9.13 1.30
CA GLY A 52 -24.31 -10.42 1.24
C GLY A 52 -24.06 -11.22 -0.05
N GLY A 53 -22.87 -11.08 -0.66
CA GLY A 53 -22.50 -11.76 -1.90
C GLY A 53 -23.10 -11.15 -3.18
N SER A 54 -23.83 -10.04 -3.09
CA SER A 54 -24.38 -9.32 -4.23
C SER A 54 -23.71 -7.97 -4.38
N ARG A 55 -23.28 -7.63 -5.60
CA ARG A 55 -22.66 -6.36 -5.94
C ARG A 55 -23.63 -5.47 -6.69
N ALA A 56 -23.81 -4.24 -6.22
CA ALA A 56 -24.68 -3.23 -6.81
C ALA A 56 -23.92 -1.93 -7.07
N ASP A 57 -24.22 -1.29 -8.19
CA ASP A 57 -23.70 0.04 -8.49
C ASP A 57 -24.39 1.09 -7.61
N ILE A 58 -23.61 2.04 -7.13
CA ILE A 58 -24.08 3.16 -6.31
C ILE A 58 -24.24 4.39 -7.19
N LEU A 59 -23.13 4.89 -7.73
CA LEU A 59 -23.10 6.06 -8.59
C LEU A 59 -21.98 5.97 -9.61
N ARG A 60 -22.13 6.76 -10.67
CA ARG A 60 -21.09 7.05 -11.64
C ARG A 60 -20.98 8.56 -11.77
N ALA A 61 -19.78 9.07 -11.67
CA ALA A 61 -19.47 10.46 -11.96
C ALA A 61 -18.48 10.52 -13.14
N ASP A 62 -18.72 11.49 -14.02
CA ASP A 62 -17.77 11.89 -15.06
C ASP A 62 -17.78 13.43 -15.12
N GLY A 63 -16.83 14.04 -15.79
CA GLY A 63 -16.70 15.49 -15.82
C GLY A 63 -17.97 16.27 -16.22
N ASP A 64 -18.97 15.58 -16.78
CA ASP A 64 -20.24 16.15 -17.26
C ASP A 64 -21.38 16.01 -16.23
N GLY A 65 -21.20 15.22 -15.17
CA GLY A 65 -22.19 15.05 -14.12
C GLY A 65 -22.15 13.72 -13.37
N GLU A 66 -23.10 13.54 -12.46
CA GLU A 66 -23.27 12.36 -11.62
C GLU A 66 -24.57 11.62 -11.95
N ILE A 67 -24.49 10.30 -12.09
CA ILE A 67 -25.63 9.41 -12.28
C ILE A 67 -25.69 8.44 -11.11
N LYS A 68 -26.79 8.48 -10.34
CA LYS A 68 -27.04 7.52 -9.25
C LYS A 68 -27.78 6.30 -9.78
N HIS A 69 -27.29 5.13 -9.39
CA HIS A 69 -27.88 3.84 -9.77
C HIS A 69 -28.73 3.24 -8.64
N ILE A 70 -28.60 3.79 -7.43
CA ILE A 70 -29.43 3.41 -6.28
C ILE A 70 -30.56 4.42 -6.05
N ASN A 71 -31.61 3.93 -5.40
CA ASN A 71 -32.68 4.82 -4.91
C ASN A 71 -32.16 5.55 -3.66
N ASP A 72 -31.82 6.83 -3.81
CA ASP A 72 -31.27 7.69 -2.76
C ASP A 72 -32.16 8.95 -2.54
N PRO A 73 -33.36 8.79 -2.01
CA PRO A 73 -34.29 9.91 -1.84
C PRO A 73 -33.80 10.94 -0.83
N GLN A 74 -32.90 10.55 0.07
CA GLN A 74 -32.30 11.43 1.09
C GLN A 74 -31.01 12.08 0.62
N LYS A 75 -30.56 11.82 -0.61
CA LYS A 75 -29.30 12.32 -1.19
C LYS A 75 -28.11 12.11 -0.28
N ARG A 76 -27.97 10.88 0.25
CA ARG A 76 -26.90 10.51 1.18
C ARG A 76 -25.57 10.24 0.49
N TYR A 77 -25.60 9.83 -0.77
CA TYR A 77 -24.42 9.51 -1.54
C TYR A 77 -24.07 10.64 -2.50
N ASP A 78 -22.78 10.96 -2.58
CA ASP A 78 -22.26 12.01 -3.47
C ASP A 78 -20.82 11.65 -3.89
N SER A 79 -20.29 12.31 -4.91
CA SER A 79 -18.91 12.18 -5.34
C SER A 79 -18.18 13.51 -5.26
N GLN A 80 -16.90 13.46 -4.88
CA GLN A 80 -16.02 14.62 -4.90
C GLN A 80 -15.26 14.74 -6.22
N ALA A 81 -14.65 15.90 -6.44
CA ALA A 81 -13.87 16.19 -7.64
C ALA A 81 -12.63 15.26 -7.81
N ASP A 82 -12.11 14.71 -6.72
CA ASP A 82 -11.01 13.74 -6.71
C ASP A 82 -11.51 12.29 -6.96
N GLY A 83 -12.80 12.10 -7.22
CA GLY A 83 -13.41 10.80 -7.41
C GLY A 83 -13.77 10.06 -6.12
N SER A 84 -13.57 10.63 -4.94
CA SER A 84 -13.95 10.01 -3.66
C SER A 84 -15.48 9.93 -3.52
N LEU A 85 -15.95 8.84 -2.90
CA LEU A 85 -17.36 8.65 -2.54
C LEU A 85 -17.63 9.25 -1.16
N ILE A 86 -18.66 10.06 -1.05
CA ILE A 86 -19.17 10.55 0.23
C ILE A 86 -20.49 9.84 0.57
N ILE A 87 -20.60 9.41 1.84
CA ILE A 87 -21.85 8.96 2.46
C ILE A 87 -22.15 9.91 3.61
N LEU A 88 -23.10 10.81 3.43
CA LEU A 88 -23.34 11.91 4.38
C LEU A 88 -23.83 11.45 5.75
N ARG A 89 -24.62 10.41 5.81
CA ARG A 89 -25.17 9.82 7.05
C ARG A 89 -25.16 8.33 6.91
N ALA A 90 -24.06 7.71 7.37
CA ALA A 90 -23.89 6.27 7.26
C ALA A 90 -25.02 5.54 8.01
N ALA A 91 -25.66 4.60 7.36
CA ALA A 91 -26.65 3.70 7.91
C ALA A 91 -26.06 2.28 8.00
N LEU A 92 -26.64 1.42 8.83
CA LEU A 92 -26.19 0.01 8.99
C LEU A 92 -26.18 -0.72 7.65
N SER A 93 -27.12 -0.39 6.75
CA SER A 93 -27.19 -0.94 5.40
C SER A 93 -26.04 -0.53 4.49
N ASP A 94 -25.23 0.45 4.89
CA ASP A 94 -24.07 0.89 4.10
C ASP A 94 -22.81 0.06 4.40
N SER A 95 -22.86 -0.84 5.38
CA SER A 95 -21.79 -1.81 5.61
C SER A 95 -21.60 -2.71 4.38
N GLY A 96 -20.34 -3.05 4.09
CA GLY A 96 -19.98 -3.88 2.95
C GLY A 96 -18.68 -3.47 2.30
N ARG A 97 -18.31 -4.19 1.24
CA ARG A 97 -17.08 -3.92 0.49
C ARG A 97 -17.36 -2.95 -0.65
N TYR A 98 -16.62 -1.85 -0.68
CA TYR A 98 -16.73 -0.82 -1.71
C TYR A 98 -15.65 -0.98 -2.76
N PHE A 99 -16.03 -0.68 -4.00
CA PHE A 99 -15.14 -0.75 -5.15
C PHE A 99 -15.18 0.57 -5.90
N CYS A 100 -14.00 1.08 -6.23
CA CYS A 100 -13.79 2.17 -7.17
C CYS A 100 -13.46 1.58 -8.53
N ASN A 101 -14.26 1.84 -9.53
CA ASN A 101 -14.23 1.18 -10.83
C ASN A 101 -14.38 -0.35 -10.67
N HIS A 102 -13.29 -1.10 -10.65
CA HIS A 102 -13.31 -2.55 -10.45
C HIS A 102 -12.44 -2.99 -9.28
N GLU A 103 -11.68 -2.08 -8.70
CA GLU A 103 -10.73 -2.33 -7.64
C GLU A 103 -11.37 -2.14 -6.27
N ALA A 104 -11.09 -3.06 -5.35
CA ALA A 104 -11.59 -2.96 -3.99
C ALA A 104 -10.91 -1.79 -3.27
N ALA A 105 -11.71 -0.88 -2.72
CA ALA A 105 -11.24 0.32 -2.04
C ALA A 105 -11.20 0.15 -0.52
N VAL A 106 -12.30 -0.30 0.07
CA VAL A 106 -12.45 -0.42 1.52
C VAL A 106 -13.50 -1.48 1.87
N GLU A 107 -13.33 -2.13 2.99
CA GLU A 107 -14.40 -2.85 3.68
C GLU A 107 -14.93 -1.99 4.82
N LEU A 108 -16.16 -1.52 4.68
CA LEU A 108 -16.79 -0.58 5.59
C LEU A 108 -17.70 -1.30 6.57
N THR A 109 -17.53 -1.05 7.86
CA THR A 109 -18.46 -1.46 8.92
C THR A 109 -19.12 -0.24 9.53
N VAL A 110 -20.44 -0.18 9.52
CA VAL A 110 -21.20 0.85 10.25
C VAL A 110 -21.60 0.31 11.60
N ILE A 111 -21.08 0.95 12.66
CA ILE A 111 -21.32 0.58 14.06
C ILE A 111 -22.66 1.17 14.50
N PRO A 112 -23.61 0.35 14.97
CA PRO A 112 -24.90 0.83 15.46
C PRO A 112 -24.76 1.86 16.57
N SER A 113 -25.67 2.82 16.62
CA SER A 113 -25.74 3.83 17.69
C SER A 113 -25.87 3.17 19.06
N GLY A 114 -25.11 3.67 20.04
CA GLY A 114 -25.08 3.11 21.40
C GLY A 114 -24.16 1.92 21.60
N THR A 115 -23.56 1.36 20.55
CA THR A 115 -22.58 0.27 20.68
C THR A 115 -21.28 0.77 21.30
N LYS A 116 -20.76 0.04 22.31
CA LYS A 116 -19.46 0.33 22.91
C LYS A 116 -18.33 0.00 21.97
N ILE A 117 -17.39 0.92 21.80
CA ILE A 117 -16.15 0.68 21.02
C ILE A 117 -15.01 0.40 22.00
N VAL A 118 -14.28 -0.69 21.78
CA VAL A 118 -13.12 -1.10 22.58
C VAL A 118 -11.96 -1.36 21.65
N SER A 119 -10.83 -0.69 21.93
CA SER A 119 -9.58 -0.92 21.19
C SER A 119 -8.58 -1.63 22.09
N VAL A 120 -7.92 -2.65 21.55
CA VAL A 120 -6.88 -3.42 22.25
C VAL A 120 -5.70 -3.66 21.32
N ALA A 121 -4.51 -3.83 21.89
CA ALA A 121 -3.34 -4.22 21.13
C ALA A 121 -3.40 -5.72 20.76
N GLU A 122 -2.84 -6.07 19.60
CA GLU A 122 -2.61 -7.46 19.22
C GLU A 122 -1.93 -8.25 20.35
N ARG A 123 -2.29 -9.52 20.50
CA ARG A 123 -1.79 -10.44 21.53
C ARG A 123 -2.16 -10.09 22.97
N SER A 124 -2.98 -9.07 23.18
CA SER A 124 -3.55 -8.81 24.51
C SER A 124 -4.77 -9.69 24.75
N SER A 125 -5.17 -9.83 26.01
CA SER A 125 -6.41 -10.50 26.38
C SER A 125 -7.47 -9.47 26.71
N ILE A 126 -8.71 -9.72 26.26
CA ILE A 126 -9.85 -8.84 26.48
C ILE A 126 -11.08 -9.63 26.89
N THR A 127 -11.89 -9.05 27.77
CA THR A 127 -13.20 -9.57 28.15
C THR A 127 -14.29 -8.58 27.74
N LEU A 128 -15.20 -9.05 26.91
CA LEU A 128 -16.36 -8.31 26.43
C LEU A 128 -17.57 -8.63 27.32
N ASN A 129 -18.24 -7.57 27.77
CA ASN A 129 -19.44 -7.69 28.58
C ASN A 129 -20.69 -7.51 27.72
N CYS A 130 -21.72 -8.30 27.97
CA CYS A 130 -23.04 -8.05 27.41
C CYS A 130 -23.61 -6.75 28.00
N SER A 131 -23.88 -5.77 27.15
CA SER A 131 -24.34 -4.42 27.54
C SER A 131 -25.82 -4.35 27.94
N HIS A 132 -26.52 -5.47 27.85
CA HIS A 132 -27.96 -5.54 28.13
C HIS A 132 -28.22 -6.42 29.33
N ASP A 133 -29.21 -6.05 30.14
CA ASP A 133 -29.76 -6.94 31.13
C ASP A 133 -30.36 -8.17 30.44
N VAL A 134 -29.63 -9.26 30.45
CA VAL A 134 -30.12 -10.55 29.97
C VAL A 134 -31.05 -11.05 31.08
N GLY A 135 -32.36 -10.87 30.88
CA GLY A 135 -33.37 -11.31 31.84
C GLY A 135 -33.31 -12.81 31.98
N GLY A 136 -33.11 -13.25 33.23
CA GLY A 136 -33.21 -14.67 33.62
C GLY A 136 -31.90 -15.47 33.51
N SER A 137 -31.98 -16.75 33.84
CA SER A 137 -30.88 -17.72 33.96
C SER A 137 -30.31 -18.22 32.60
N ALA A 138 -30.60 -17.57 31.49
CA ALA A 138 -30.16 -18.01 30.19
C ALA A 138 -28.68 -17.67 29.91
N VAL A 139 -27.96 -18.62 29.37
CA VAL A 139 -26.59 -18.41 28.86
C VAL A 139 -26.67 -17.45 27.69
N PRO A 140 -25.93 -16.32 27.68
CA PRO A 140 -25.96 -15.41 26.57
C PRO A 140 -25.38 -16.04 25.30
N THR A 141 -26.04 -15.81 24.19
CA THR A 141 -25.55 -16.24 22.89
C THR A 141 -24.70 -15.14 22.28
N TRP A 142 -23.41 -15.39 22.17
CA TRP A 142 -22.49 -14.48 21.47
C TRP A 142 -22.35 -14.83 20.00
N ARG A 143 -22.36 -13.82 19.16
CA ARG A 143 -22.11 -13.91 17.71
C ARG A 143 -21.24 -12.76 17.24
N ARG A 144 -20.56 -12.93 16.12
CA ARG A 144 -19.80 -11.90 15.43
C ARG A 144 -20.41 -11.69 14.04
N ASP A 145 -20.34 -10.46 13.49
CA ASP A 145 -20.86 -10.12 12.17
C ASP A 145 -20.15 -10.89 11.03
N SER A 146 -18.84 -11.15 11.18
CA SER A 146 -18.00 -11.80 10.17
C SER A 146 -17.95 -13.33 10.27
N GLY A 147 -18.85 -13.97 11.03
CA GLY A 147 -18.93 -15.44 11.09
C GLY A 147 -18.90 -16.03 12.50
N GLU A 148 -18.60 -17.32 12.57
CA GLU A 148 -18.56 -18.06 13.82
C GLU A 148 -17.38 -17.65 14.71
N ILE A 149 -17.61 -17.74 16.02
CA ILE A 149 -16.60 -17.47 17.04
C ILE A 149 -15.68 -18.69 17.11
N ASN A 150 -14.38 -18.49 16.86
CA ASN A 150 -13.39 -19.55 16.97
C ASN A 150 -13.17 -19.96 18.43
N GLU A 151 -13.57 -21.15 18.81
CA GLU A 151 -13.57 -21.65 20.20
C GLU A 151 -12.17 -21.84 20.82
N GLY A 152 -11.09 -21.82 20.03
CA GLY A 152 -9.75 -22.11 20.54
C GLY A 152 -9.18 -21.04 21.50
N ARG A 153 -9.32 -19.75 21.12
CA ARG A 153 -8.83 -18.60 21.89
C ARG A 153 -9.96 -17.82 22.58
N ILE A 154 -11.20 -18.11 22.20
CA ILE A 154 -12.38 -17.41 22.68
C ILE A 154 -13.16 -18.34 23.59
N SER A 155 -13.55 -17.84 24.75
CA SER A 155 -14.36 -18.58 25.74
C SER A 155 -15.51 -17.72 26.23
N VAL A 156 -16.65 -18.34 26.42
CA VAL A 156 -17.86 -17.70 26.98
C VAL A 156 -18.04 -18.11 28.42
N SER A 157 -18.14 -17.12 29.34
CA SER A 157 -18.52 -17.37 30.73
C SER A 157 -20.05 -17.32 30.88
N THR A 158 -20.60 -18.39 31.36
CA THR A 158 -22.04 -18.49 31.63
C THR A 158 -22.45 -17.77 32.90
N GLN A 159 -21.54 -17.64 33.87
CA GLN A 159 -21.80 -16.97 35.16
C GLN A 159 -21.79 -15.44 34.98
N ASP A 160 -20.76 -14.92 34.34
CA ASP A 160 -20.55 -13.48 34.22
C ASP A 160 -21.14 -12.91 32.89
N LYS A 161 -21.69 -13.76 32.06
CA LYS A 161 -22.26 -13.39 30.75
C LYS A 161 -21.26 -12.66 29.87
N THR A 162 -19.98 -13.06 29.92
CA THR A 162 -18.87 -12.42 29.23
C THR A 162 -18.30 -13.33 28.16
N LEU A 163 -17.69 -12.70 27.15
CA LEU A 163 -16.87 -13.35 26.15
C LEU A 163 -15.42 -12.90 26.34
N SER A 164 -14.52 -13.85 26.57
CA SER A 164 -13.09 -13.59 26.75
C SER A 164 -12.31 -14.05 25.55
N ILE A 165 -11.46 -13.18 25.03
CA ILE A 165 -10.56 -13.43 23.92
C ILE A 165 -9.14 -13.37 24.45
N ARG A 166 -8.37 -14.45 24.30
CA ARG A 166 -6.95 -14.50 24.63
C ARG A 166 -6.13 -14.30 23.39
N GLU A 167 -4.99 -13.58 23.52
CA GLU A 167 -4.11 -13.29 22.41
C GLU A 167 -4.87 -12.75 21.18
N ALA A 168 -5.57 -11.63 21.38
CA ALA A 168 -6.38 -11.01 20.35
C ALA A 168 -5.58 -10.78 19.06
N GLU A 169 -6.16 -11.13 17.91
CA GLU A 169 -5.59 -10.95 16.59
C GLU A 169 -6.37 -9.89 15.80
N PRO A 170 -5.76 -9.22 14.81
CA PRO A 170 -6.47 -8.27 13.95
C PRO A 170 -7.75 -8.86 13.34
N ALA A 171 -7.75 -10.17 13.04
CA ALA A 171 -8.91 -10.90 12.54
C ALA A 171 -10.07 -11.01 13.55
N ASP A 172 -9.83 -10.74 14.83
CA ASP A 172 -10.87 -10.71 15.86
C ASP A 172 -11.61 -9.36 15.89
N SER A 173 -11.13 -8.34 15.17
CA SER A 173 -11.84 -7.07 15.02
C SER A 173 -13.21 -7.29 14.39
N GLY A 174 -14.19 -6.50 14.85
CA GLY A 174 -15.54 -6.57 14.31
C GLY A 174 -16.63 -6.28 15.35
N LEU A 175 -17.86 -6.38 14.92
CA LEU A 175 -19.04 -6.15 15.74
C LEU A 175 -19.49 -7.45 16.40
N TYR A 176 -19.52 -7.43 17.73
CA TYR A 176 -19.99 -8.55 18.56
C TYR A 176 -21.40 -8.29 19.04
N TYR A 177 -22.21 -9.33 18.94
CA TYR A 177 -23.62 -9.34 19.37
C TYR A 177 -23.77 -10.26 20.56
N CYS A 178 -24.56 -9.80 21.54
CA CYS A 178 -24.99 -10.59 22.66
C CYS A 178 -26.51 -10.71 22.58
N ASP A 179 -27.06 -11.95 22.57
CA ASP A 179 -28.47 -12.23 22.39
C ASP A 179 -29.13 -11.48 21.22
N GLY A 180 -28.43 -11.43 20.11
CA GLY A 180 -28.88 -10.80 18.88
C GLY A 180 -28.84 -9.26 18.87
N LYS A 181 -28.37 -8.62 19.95
CA LYS A 181 -28.21 -7.17 20.04
C LYS A 181 -26.74 -6.78 19.94
N PRO A 182 -26.40 -5.67 19.24
CA PRO A 182 -25.05 -5.15 19.20
C PRO A 182 -24.53 -4.84 20.62
N ALA A 183 -23.41 -5.42 21.00
CA ALA A 183 -22.84 -5.24 22.33
C ALA A 183 -21.56 -4.41 22.29
N VAL A 184 -20.58 -4.85 21.51
CA VAL A 184 -19.25 -4.23 21.44
C VAL A 184 -18.74 -4.27 20.03
N TYR A 185 -18.16 -3.17 19.55
CA TYR A 185 -17.25 -3.16 18.42
C TYR A 185 -15.82 -3.27 18.95
N LEU A 186 -15.15 -4.38 18.64
CA LEU A 186 -13.76 -4.63 19.00
C LEU A 186 -12.85 -4.17 17.85
N ASN A 187 -11.85 -3.35 18.19
CA ASN A 187 -10.79 -2.95 17.27
C ASN A 187 -9.46 -3.45 17.82
N VAL A 188 -8.90 -4.47 17.20
CA VAL A 188 -7.57 -4.97 17.51
C VAL A 188 -6.57 -4.26 16.66
N THR A 189 -5.75 -3.41 17.29
CA THR A 189 -4.70 -2.66 16.60
C THR A 189 -3.44 -3.49 16.57
N GLU A 190 -2.79 -3.55 15.41
CA GLU A 190 -1.44 -4.11 15.32
C GLU A 190 -0.56 -3.38 16.33
N GLY A 191 0.03 -4.14 17.25
CA GLY A 191 1.04 -3.60 18.14
C GLY A 191 2.09 -2.91 17.28
N GLN A 192 2.45 -1.67 17.61
CA GLN A 192 3.55 -1.01 16.93
C GLN A 192 4.80 -1.87 17.12
N ARG A 193 5.00 -2.82 16.20
CA ARG A 193 6.26 -3.54 16.15
C ARG A 193 7.33 -2.50 15.85
N SER A 194 8.32 -2.43 16.72
CA SER A 194 9.63 -1.80 16.50
C SER A 194 10.27 -2.21 15.14
N ASP A 195 9.68 -3.19 14.47
CA ASP A 195 10.10 -3.72 13.16
C ASP A 195 10.03 -2.69 12.03
N ARG A 196 9.15 -1.67 12.12
CA ARG A 196 9.14 -0.57 11.13
C ARG A 196 10.44 0.25 11.16
N ALA A 197 10.98 0.49 12.35
CA ALA A 197 12.26 1.20 12.49
C ALA A 197 13.42 0.37 11.94
N ASN A 198 13.44 -0.93 12.23
CA ASN A 198 14.47 -1.84 11.75
C ASN A 198 14.37 -2.07 10.24
N HIS A 199 13.17 -2.18 9.67
CA HIS A 199 12.99 -2.32 8.22
C HIS A 199 13.43 -1.05 7.48
N HIS A 200 13.11 0.15 8.00
CA HIS A 200 13.58 1.41 7.41
C HIS A 200 15.10 1.52 7.45
N LEU A 201 15.73 1.17 8.57
CA LEU A 201 17.18 1.15 8.70
C LEU A 201 17.83 0.12 7.80
N PHE A 202 17.23 -1.06 7.64
CA PHE A 202 17.71 -2.11 6.75
C PHE A 202 17.62 -1.69 5.28
N VAL A 203 16.50 -1.11 4.84
CA VAL A 203 16.34 -0.60 3.46
C VAL A 203 17.28 0.58 3.19
N LEU A 204 17.47 1.47 4.17
CA LEU A 204 18.44 2.57 4.08
C LEU A 204 19.87 2.03 3.94
N GLY A 205 20.23 1.03 4.72
CA GLY A 205 21.53 0.35 4.67
C GLY A 205 21.81 -0.27 3.30
N ILE A 206 20.84 -0.96 2.72
CA ILE A 206 20.96 -1.53 1.36
C ILE A 206 21.13 -0.42 0.31
N ARG A 207 20.39 0.68 0.39
CA ARG A 207 20.51 1.81 -0.55
C ARG A 207 21.89 2.44 -0.49
N VAL A 208 22.42 2.67 0.71
CA VAL A 208 23.78 3.20 0.91
C VAL A 208 24.85 2.25 0.34
N LEU A 209 24.69 0.94 0.58
CA LEU A 209 25.60 -0.08 0.06
C LEU A 209 25.62 -0.08 -1.48
N VAL A 210 24.45 -0.02 -2.11
CA VAL A 210 24.32 0.01 -3.58
C VAL A 210 25.00 1.25 -4.16
N VAL A 211 24.77 2.43 -3.57
CA VAL A 211 25.40 3.69 -4.02
C VAL A 211 26.93 3.59 -3.86
N PHE A 212 27.41 3.02 -2.77
CA PHE A 212 28.85 2.83 -2.54
C PHE A 212 29.49 1.88 -3.58
N VAL A 213 28.85 0.74 -3.85
CA VAL A 213 29.33 -0.20 -4.87
C VAL A 213 29.33 0.43 -6.26
N CYS A 214 28.26 1.16 -6.63
CA CYS A 214 28.20 1.88 -7.90
C CYS A 214 29.32 2.92 -8.02
N SER A 215 29.63 3.67 -6.97
CA SER A 215 30.71 4.66 -6.98
C SER A 215 32.08 4.01 -7.15
N LEU A 216 32.33 2.87 -6.49
CA LEU A 216 33.58 2.11 -6.68
C LEU A 216 33.74 1.62 -8.11
N VAL A 217 32.67 1.09 -8.72
CA VAL A 217 32.68 0.65 -10.13
C VAL A 217 33.03 1.81 -11.07
N LEU A 218 32.44 2.98 -10.85
CA LEU A 218 32.73 4.17 -11.66
C LEU A 218 34.19 4.62 -11.50
N VAL A 219 34.75 4.56 -10.30
CA VAL A 219 36.15 4.87 -10.04
C VAL A 219 37.07 3.89 -10.77
N ILE A 220 36.78 2.58 -10.73
CA ILE A 220 37.53 1.54 -11.43
C ILE A 220 37.48 1.79 -12.96
N ILE A 221 36.29 2.07 -13.51
CA ILE A 221 36.13 2.39 -14.94
C ILE A 221 36.96 3.64 -15.33
N TYR A 222 36.94 4.68 -14.49
CA TYR A 222 37.73 5.89 -14.67
C TYR A 222 39.25 5.58 -14.72
N PHE A 223 39.75 4.75 -13.80
CA PHE A 223 41.16 4.36 -13.76
C PHE A 223 41.54 3.53 -14.99
N ILE A 224 40.71 2.58 -15.41
CA ILE A 224 40.95 1.79 -16.63
C ILE A 224 40.99 2.70 -17.85
N TRP A 225 40.05 3.65 -17.95
CA TRP A 225 40.03 4.59 -19.08
C TRP A 225 41.25 5.52 -19.10
N ARG A 226 41.63 6.02 -17.92
CA ARG A 226 42.84 6.86 -17.78
C ARG A 226 44.13 6.08 -18.14
N HIS A 227 44.23 4.83 -17.72
CA HIS A 227 45.38 3.97 -18.04
C HIS A 227 45.45 3.69 -19.55
N LYS A 228 44.31 3.40 -20.18
CA LYS A 228 44.21 3.16 -21.63
C LYS A 228 44.46 4.41 -22.44
N SER A 229 44.17 5.59 -21.91
CA SER A 229 44.50 6.88 -22.55
C SER A 229 45.99 7.17 -22.51
N LYS A 230 46.70 6.75 -21.45
CA LYS A 230 48.14 6.95 -21.28
C LYS A 230 48.95 6.05 -22.21
N THR A 231 48.57 4.76 -22.34
CA THR A 231 49.22 3.84 -23.28
C THR A 231 49.02 4.24 -24.74
N ARG A 232 47.93 4.91 -25.10
CA ARG A 232 47.69 5.43 -26.47
C ARG A 232 48.51 6.67 -26.82
N GLY A 233 49.01 7.37 -25.79
CA GLY A 233 49.90 8.52 -25.92
C GLY A 233 51.33 8.09 -26.25
N ASP A 234 51.80 6.99 -25.61
CA ASP A 234 53.17 6.47 -25.83
C ASP A 234 53.35 5.84 -27.22
N ASP A 235 52.30 5.16 -27.73
CA ASP A 235 52.35 4.61 -29.12
C ASP A 235 52.42 5.69 -30.22
N LYS A 236 51.90 6.89 -29.96
CA LYS A 236 52.01 8.01 -30.94
C LYS A 236 53.35 8.70 -30.88
N GLN A 237 54.10 8.66 -29.76
CA GLN A 237 55.44 9.24 -29.69
C GLN A 237 56.48 8.31 -30.31
N LEU A 238 56.29 7.01 -30.31
CA LEU A 238 57.20 6.04 -30.93
C LEU A 238 57.15 6.09 -32.45
N HIS A 239 56.02 6.48 -33.06
CA HIS A 239 55.86 6.60 -34.53
C HIS A 239 56.40 7.92 -35.12
N VAL A 240 56.75 8.92 -34.30
CA VAL A 240 57.26 10.23 -34.79
C VAL A 240 58.78 10.23 -35.01
N TYR A 241 59.52 9.24 -34.47
CA TYR A 241 60.99 9.19 -34.61
C TYR A 241 61.52 8.35 -35.80
N ASP A 242 60.62 7.68 -36.54
CA ASP A 242 61.05 6.77 -37.63
C ASP A 242 60.89 7.35 -39.04
N GLU A 243 60.53 8.65 -39.19
CA GLU A 243 60.52 9.36 -40.45
C GLU A 243 61.49 10.53 -40.43
N THR A 244 62.79 10.24 -40.44
CA THR A 244 63.83 11.17 -40.95
C THR A 244 64.08 10.86 -42.41
N PRO A 245 63.91 11.84 -43.36
CA PRO A 245 64.24 11.62 -44.73
C PRO A 245 65.76 11.62 -44.87
N ALA A 246 66.30 10.52 -45.31
CA ALA A 246 67.69 10.41 -45.74
C ALA A 246 67.92 11.22 -47.03
N ALA A 247 68.76 12.21 -46.85
CA ALA A 247 69.77 12.71 -47.79
C ALA A 247 69.41 12.84 -49.28
N ALA A 248 69.22 14.06 -49.66
CA ALA A 248 69.57 14.54 -51.00
C ALA A 248 71.09 14.63 -51.10
N GLU A 249 71.69 13.83 -51.86
CA GLU A 249 73.07 14.02 -52.34
C GLU A 249 73.06 13.90 -53.84
N LEU A 250 73.24 15.07 -54.46
CA LEU A 250 74.20 15.47 -55.47
C LEU A 250 74.48 14.49 -56.62
N HIS A 251 74.16 14.89 -57.81
CA HIS A 251 75.07 14.77 -58.98
C HIS A 251 74.76 15.89 -59.97
N LEU A 252 75.54 16.93 -59.81
CA LEU A 252 76.00 17.70 -60.96
C LEU A 252 76.95 16.83 -61.74
N ILE A 253 76.91 16.78 -63.08
CA ILE A 253 77.98 16.81 -64.07
C ILE A 253 77.42 16.80 -65.51
N ASN A 254 77.75 17.84 -66.24
CA ASN A 254 78.12 17.93 -67.62
C ASN A 254 77.22 17.34 -68.73
N GLY A 255 76.97 18.01 -69.78
CA GLY A 255 77.70 18.88 -70.61
C GLY A 255 77.10 18.82 -72.02
N GLU A 256 77.18 19.95 -72.64
CA GLU A 256 77.49 20.20 -74.09
C GLU A 256 76.87 19.25 -75.14
N THR A 257 76.09 19.75 -75.97
CA THR A 257 76.27 20.45 -77.26
C THR A 257 74.88 20.90 -77.74
#